data_2c71bea0cc0b644616ff00174753d748
#
_entry.id   2c71bea0cc0b644616ff00174753d748
#
_cell.length_a   1.000
_cell.length_b   1.000
_cell.length_c   1.000
_cell.angle_alpha   90.00
_cell.angle_beta   90.00
_cell.angle_gamma   90.00
#
_symmetry.space_group_name_H-M   'P 1'
#
loop_
_entity.id
_entity.type
_entity.pdbx_description
1 polymer ?
#
loop_
_entity_poly.entity_id
_entity_poly.type
_entity_poly.pdbx_seq_one_letter_code
_entity_poly.pdbx_strand_id
1 'polypeptide(L)'
;FAHRCSVDAAEKVNKISFQNNIPDWDAEGTSQPGEMILITQSLKELQLVMSDYVGIVRNDIRLQRASRRLDLLWEETEQLYQTSTLSPQLLELRNMITVGYLIVKGASFRKESRGLHYNTDYPGKSELVQNIVL
;
A
#
# COMPACT_ATOMS: atom_id res chain seq x y z
N PHE A 1 16.47 8.16 -4.81
CA PHE A 1 15.71 7.34 -5.77
C PHE A 1 15.35 8.13 -7.02
N ALA A 2 14.74 9.33 -6.92
CA ALA A 2 14.30 10.13 -8.06
C ALA A 2 15.39 10.38 -9.12
N HIS A 3 16.60 10.75 -8.71
CA HIS A 3 17.71 10.94 -9.63
C HIS A 3 18.07 9.67 -10.43
N ARG A 4 18.16 8.52 -9.76
CA ARG A 4 18.42 7.23 -10.46
C ARG A 4 17.29 6.86 -11.41
N CYS A 5 16.05 7.07 -10.98
CA CYS A 5 14.88 6.86 -11.82
C CYS A 5 14.88 7.77 -13.06
N SER A 6 15.22 9.04 -12.91
CA SER A 6 15.28 9.99 -14.05
C SER A 6 16.36 9.63 -15.06
N VAL A 7 17.54 9.20 -14.61
CA VAL A 7 18.63 8.75 -15.49
C VAL A 7 18.19 7.50 -16.28
N ASP A 8 17.67 6.48 -15.60
CA ASP A 8 17.19 5.25 -16.23
C ASP A 8 16.04 5.52 -17.22
N ALA A 9 15.10 6.38 -16.85
CA ALA A 9 14.00 6.79 -17.71
C ALA A 9 14.50 7.53 -18.97
N ALA A 10 15.46 8.45 -18.83
CA ALA A 10 16.03 9.20 -19.96
C ALA A 10 16.75 8.29 -20.96
N GLU A 11 17.41 7.23 -20.49
CA GLU A 11 18.06 6.25 -21.36
C GLU A 11 17.07 5.34 -22.10
N LYS A 12 15.91 5.08 -21.52
CA LYS A 12 14.92 4.12 -22.01
C LYS A 12 13.80 4.77 -22.82
N VAL A 13 13.42 6.02 -22.57
CA VAL A 13 12.25 6.66 -23.17
C VAL A 13 12.23 6.62 -24.69
N ASN A 14 13.38 6.78 -25.35
CA ASN A 14 13.50 6.73 -26.80
C ASN A 14 13.57 5.31 -27.39
N LYS A 15 13.67 4.29 -26.51
CA LYS A 15 13.77 2.87 -26.91
C LYS A 15 12.48 2.10 -26.68
N ILE A 16 11.52 2.71 -26.01
CA ILE A 16 10.23 2.10 -25.67
C ILE A 16 9.19 2.59 -26.65
N SER A 17 8.52 1.65 -27.32
CA SER A 17 7.33 1.99 -28.11
C SER A 17 6.12 2.11 -27.18
N PHE A 18 5.36 3.18 -27.36
CA PHE A 18 4.09 3.34 -26.64
C PHE A 18 3.08 2.32 -27.16
N GLN A 19 2.36 1.70 -26.22
CA GLN A 19 1.26 0.82 -26.55
C GLN A 19 0.04 1.69 -26.89
N ASN A 20 -0.30 1.79 -28.16
CA ASN A 20 -1.39 2.63 -28.64
C ASN A 20 -2.77 1.93 -28.63
N ASN A 21 -2.77 0.63 -28.37
CA ASN A 21 -4.01 -0.18 -28.40
C ASN A 21 -4.43 -0.52 -26.96
N ILE A 22 -4.81 0.50 -26.20
CA ILE A 22 -5.38 0.35 -24.87
C ILE A 22 -6.89 0.23 -25.05
N PRO A 23 -7.53 -0.89 -24.64
CA PRO A 23 -8.96 -1.02 -24.74
C PRO A 23 -9.67 0.04 -23.85
N ASP A 24 -10.83 0.48 -24.32
CA ASP A 24 -11.70 1.32 -23.51
C ASP A 24 -12.15 0.57 -22.24
N TRP A 25 -12.41 1.32 -21.19
CA TRP A 25 -12.96 0.77 -19.97
C TRP A 25 -14.40 0.27 -20.21
N ASP A 26 -14.63 -1.00 -19.92
CA ASP A 26 -15.98 -1.59 -19.94
C ASP A 26 -16.54 -1.65 -18.51
N ALA A 27 -17.65 -0.97 -18.28
CA ALA A 27 -18.36 -0.93 -17.01
C ALA A 27 -19.57 -1.89 -16.97
N GLU A 28 -19.73 -2.77 -17.98
CA GLU A 28 -20.84 -3.72 -18.02
C GLU A 28 -20.81 -4.65 -16.79
N GLY A 29 -21.95 -4.87 -16.18
CA GLY A 29 -22.08 -5.70 -14.99
C GLY A 29 -21.75 -4.98 -13.67
N THR A 30 -21.31 -3.70 -13.70
CA THR A 30 -21.08 -2.94 -12.46
C THR A 30 -22.29 -2.07 -12.10
N SER A 31 -22.45 -1.76 -10.82
CA SER A 31 -23.48 -0.85 -10.31
C SER A 31 -22.86 0.24 -9.44
N GLN A 32 -23.58 1.36 -9.30
CA GLN A 32 -23.16 2.39 -8.33
C GLN A 32 -23.04 1.76 -6.93
N PRO A 33 -21.99 2.09 -6.14
CA PRO A 33 -21.90 1.61 -4.78
C PRO A 33 -23.14 2.05 -4.02
N GLY A 34 -23.90 1.09 -3.49
CA GLY A 34 -25.14 1.36 -2.75
C GLY A 34 -24.91 2.20 -1.50
N GLU A 35 -23.71 2.10 -0.92
CA GLU A 35 -23.34 2.80 0.31
C GLU A 35 -21.90 3.37 0.23
N MET A 36 -21.78 4.63 -0.13
CA MET A 36 -20.50 5.36 -0.10
C MET A 36 -19.88 5.43 1.31
N ILE A 37 -20.69 5.20 2.35
CA ILE A 37 -20.24 5.16 3.75
C ILE A 37 -19.18 4.07 3.97
N LEU A 38 -19.28 2.93 3.27
CA LEU A 38 -18.33 1.83 3.41
C LEU A 38 -16.93 2.26 2.99
N ILE A 39 -16.79 2.97 1.88
CA ILE A 39 -15.49 3.49 1.40
C ILE A 39 -14.92 4.49 2.41
N THR A 40 -15.76 5.39 2.92
CA THR A 40 -15.33 6.43 3.87
C THR A 40 -14.91 5.83 5.21
N GLN A 41 -15.60 4.81 5.72
CA GLN A 41 -15.25 4.15 6.96
C GLN A 41 -13.98 3.32 6.81
N SER A 42 -13.84 2.55 5.74
CA SER A 42 -12.61 1.79 5.46
C SER A 42 -11.38 2.71 5.36
N LEU A 43 -11.53 3.90 4.75
CA LEU A 43 -10.46 4.89 4.71
C LEU A 43 -10.06 5.38 6.10
N LYS A 44 -11.03 5.68 6.97
CA LYS A 44 -10.76 6.10 8.35
C LYS A 44 -10.10 4.98 9.15
N GLU A 45 -10.58 3.75 9.01
CA GLU A 45 -9.96 2.59 9.68
C GLU A 45 -8.52 2.39 9.23
N LEU A 46 -8.24 2.46 7.92
CA LEU A 46 -6.89 2.41 7.39
C LEU A 46 -5.98 3.46 8.03
N GLN A 47 -6.43 4.71 8.09
CA GLN A 47 -5.66 5.81 8.67
C GLN A 47 -5.36 5.57 10.16
N LEU A 48 -6.34 5.08 10.94
CA LEU A 48 -6.15 4.72 12.34
C LEU A 48 -5.17 3.57 12.50
N VAL A 49 -5.32 2.49 11.75
CA VAL A 49 -4.42 1.34 11.79
C VAL A 49 -2.98 1.77 11.50
N MET A 50 -2.76 2.56 10.45
CA MET A 50 -1.43 3.03 10.09
C MET A 50 -0.83 3.98 11.14
N SER A 51 -1.63 4.86 11.72
CA SER A 51 -1.17 5.80 12.75
C SER A 51 -0.84 5.10 14.07
N ASP A 52 -1.70 4.20 14.53
CA ASP A 52 -1.60 3.60 15.86
C ASP A 52 -0.61 2.43 15.93
N TYR A 53 -0.53 1.63 14.84
CA TYR A 53 0.29 0.41 14.85
C TYR A 53 1.56 0.51 14.00
N VAL A 54 1.61 1.42 13.00
CA VAL A 54 2.67 1.48 12.00
C VAL A 54 3.44 2.80 12.03
N GLY A 55 3.24 3.60 13.08
CA GLY A 55 4.00 4.83 13.32
C GLY A 55 5.51 4.61 13.45
N ILE A 56 6.24 5.58 14.02
CA ILE A 56 7.70 5.52 14.18
C ILE A 56 8.11 4.40 15.14
N VAL A 57 7.42 4.30 16.29
CA VAL A 57 7.68 3.27 17.31
C VAL A 57 6.82 2.05 17.02
N ARG A 58 7.48 0.96 16.74
CA ARG A 58 6.89 -0.31 16.27
C ARG A 58 7.26 -1.46 17.18
N ASN A 59 6.52 -2.55 17.09
CA ASN A 59 6.88 -3.87 17.59
C ASN A 59 6.18 -4.95 16.75
N ASP A 60 6.62 -6.19 16.87
CA ASP A 60 6.10 -7.28 16.05
C ASP A 60 4.60 -7.52 16.26
N ILE A 61 4.09 -7.37 17.50
CA ILE A 61 2.66 -7.54 17.81
C ILE A 61 1.81 -6.48 17.10
N ARG A 62 2.24 -5.20 17.14
CA ARG A 62 1.51 -4.12 16.45
C ARG A 62 1.52 -4.31 14.94
N LEU A 63 2.68 -4.66 14.35
CA LEU A 63 2.80 -4.91 12.91
C LEU A 63 1.93 -6.09 12.47
N GLN A 64 1.88 -7.17 13.27
CA GLN A 64 1.02 -8.31 12.98
C GLN A 64 -0.47 -7.94 13.05
N ARG A 65 -0.88 -7.13 14.03
CA ARG A 65 -2.27 -6.62 14.10
C ARG A 65 -2.60 -5.74 12.90
N ALA A 66 -1.69 -4.84 12.52
CA ALA A 66 -1.87 -4.01 11.34
C ALA A 66 -2.06 -4.87 10.08
N SER A 67 -1.20 -5.89 9.87
CA SER A 67 -1.32 -6.81 8.74
C SER A 67 -2.72 -7.43 8.65
N ARG A 68 -3.20 -8.02 9.74
CA ARG A 68 -4.53 -8.67 9.76
C ARG A 68 -5.69 -7.69 9.46
N ARG A 69 -5.58 -6.44 9.93
CA ARG A 69 -6.57 -5.41 9.62
C ARG A 69 -6.53 -5.01 8.16
N LEU A 70 -5.34 -4.87 7.60
CA LEU A 70 -5.16 -4.56 6.18
C LEU A 70 -5.65 -5.69 5.28
N ASP A 71 -5.45 -6.96 5.68
CA ASP A 71 -5.96 -8.11 4.95
C ASP A 71 -7.50 -8.04 4.83
N LEU A 72 -8.20 -7.75 5.95
CA LEU A 72 -9.66 -7.60 5.96
C LEU A 72 -10.11 -6.42 5.10
N LEU A 73 -9.48 -5.24 5.28
CA LEU A 73 -9.80 -4.05 4.46
C LEU A 73 -9.56 -4.30 2.98
N TRP A 74 -8.54 -5.08 2.63
CA TRP A 74 -8.28 -5.47 1.25
C TRP A 74 -9.40 -6.34 0.69
N GLU A 75 -9.81 -7.39 1.40
CA GLU A 75 -10.87 -8.29 0.96
C GLU A 75 -12.19 -7.54 0.71
N GLU A 76 -12.60 -6.69 1.67
CA GLU A 76 -13.83 -5.88 1.55
C GLU A 76 -13.75 -4.87 0.40
N THR A 77 -12.60 -4.19 0.26
CA THR A 77 -12.40 -3.20 -0.81
C THR A 77 -12.32 -3.86 -2.18
N GLU A 78 -11.68 -5.01 -2.29
CA GLU A 78 -11.59 -5.75 -3.56
C GLU A 78 -12.97 -6.25 -4.00
N GLN A 79 -13.82 -6.70 -3.06
CA GLN A 79 -15.21 -7.05 -3.36
C GLN A 79 -15.99 -5.85 -3.91
N LEU A 80 -15.86 -4.68 -3.29
CA LEU A 80 -16.47 -3.45 -3.81
C LEU A 80 -15.92 -3.08 -5.20
N TYR A 81 -14.61 -3.20 -5.38
CA TYR A 81 -13.95 -2.89 -6.64
C TYR A 81 -14.46 -3.75 -7.80
N GLN A 82 -14.70 -5.04 -7.54
CA GLN A 82 -15.17 -6.00 -8.57
C GLN A 82 -16.66 -5.80 -8.93
N THR A 83 -17.47 -5.25 -8.03
CA THR A 83 -18.92 -5.17 -8.21
C THR A 83 -19.44 -3.76 -8.46
N SER A 84 -18.64 -2.74 -8.18
CA SER A 84 -19.06 -1.35 -8.26
C SER A 84 -18.48 -0.62 -9.47
N THR A 85 -19.24 0.32 -9.99
CA THR A 85 -18.71 1.32 -10.93
C THR A 85 -17.57 2.07 -10.26
N LEU A 86 -16.43 2.19 -10.94
CA LEU A 86 -15.24 2.81 -10.38
C LEU A 86 -15.46 4.27 -10.02
N SER A 87 -15.00 4.63 -8.84
CA SER A 87 -14.94 6.02 -8.37
C SER A 87 -13.52 6.37 -7.95
N PRO A 88 -13.12 7.66 -8.02
CA PRO A 88 -11.81 8.08 -7.53
C PRO A 88 -11.55 7.66 -6.07
N GLN A 89 -12.57 7.74 -5.21
CA GLN A 89 -12.48 7.40 -3.81
C GLN A 89 -12.21 5.90 -3.59
N LEU A 90 -12.86 5.03 -4.35
CA LEU A 90 -12.64 3.58 -4.27
C LEU A 90 -11.23 3.20 -4.76
N LEU A 91 -10.78 3.81 -5.85
CA LEU A 91 -9.42 3.60 -6.38
C LEU A 91 -8.36 4.10 -5.39
N GLU A 92 -8.57 5.28 -4.81
CA GLU A 92 -7.66 5.84 -3.80
C GLU A 92 -7.57 4.92 -2.57
N LEU A 93 -8.70 4.47 -2.04
CA LEU A 93 -8.73 3.52 -0.91
C LEU A 93 -7.95 2.25 -1.23
N ARG A 94 -8.21 1.63 -2.37
CA ARG A 94 -7.53 0.41 -2.83
C ARG A 94 -6.01 0.60 -2.92
N ASN A 95 -5.58 1.71 -3.51
CA ASN A 95 -4.17 2.06 -3.64
C ASN A 95 -3.52 2.31 -2.26
N MET A 96 -4.21 3.02 -1.36
CA MET A 96 -3.71 3.30 -0.01
C MET A 96 -3.57 2.02 0.82
N ILE A 97 -4.50 1.06 0.72
CA ILE A 97 -4.38 -0.25 1.38
C ILE A 97 -3.16 -1.00 0.84
N THR A 98 -2.95 -1.00 -0.48
CA THR A 98 -1.78 -1.63 -1.10
C THR A 98 -0.46 -1.04 -0.57
N VAL A 99 -0.35 0.29 -0.53
CA VAL A 99 0.82 0.98 0.02
C VAL A 99 1.00 0.68 1.51
N GLY A 100 -0.08 0.71 2.29
CA GLY A 100 -0.07 0.35 3.70
C GLY A 100 0.45 -1.07 3.93
N TYR A 101 -0.02 -2.02 3.15
CA TYR A 101 0.42 -3.41 3.19
C TYR A 101 1.93 -3.54 2.92
N LEU A 102 2.45 -2.88 1.88
CA LEU A 102 3.88 -2.89 1.56
C LEU A 102 4.72 -2.29 2.69
N ILE A 103 4.24 -1.19 3.31
CA ILE A 103 4.92 -0.57 4.46
C ILE A 103 4.97 -1.53 5.65
N VAL A 104 3.84 -2.16 6.00
CA VAL A 104 3.76 -3.13 7.12
C VAL A 104 4.65 -4.33 6.86
N LYS A 105 4.61 -4.87 5.65
CA LYS A 105 5.43 -6.01 5.24
C LYS A 105 6.91 -5.67 5.31
N GLY A 106 7.34 -4.53 4.75
CA GLY A 106 8.73 -4.07 4.82
C GLY A 106 9.19 -3.81 6.26
N ALA A 107 8.33 -3.21 7.10
CA ALA A 107 8.63 -3.00 8.52
C ALA A 107 8.75 -4.32 9.28
N SER A 108 7.94 -5.32 8.98
CA SER A 108 7.97 -6.64 9.62
C SER A 108 9.22 -7.45 9.26
N PHE A 109 9.72 -7.28 8.04
CA PHE A 109 10.98 -7.92 7.62
C PHE A 109 12.22 -7.29 8.27
N ARG A 110 12.17 -6.00 8.61
CA ARG A 110 13.32 -5.29 9.18
C ARG A 110 13.46 -5.57 10.68
N LYS A 111 14.33 -6.49 11.04
CA LYS A 111 14.62 -6.88 12.43
C LYS A 111 15.80 -6.08 13.01
N GLU A 112 15.71 -4.75 12.88
CA GLU A 112 16.68 -3.78 13.42
C GLU A 112 15.97 -2.43 13.64
N SER A 113 16.60 -1.52 14.35
CA SER A 113 16.19 -0.11 14.46
C SER A 113 17.16 0.77 13.70
N ARG A 114 16.65 1.46 12.63
CA ARG A 114 17.48 2.32 11.76
C ARG A 114 16.65 3.47 11.19
N GLY A 115 17.16 4.69 11.28
CA GLY A 115 16.46 5.89 10.86
C GLY A 115 15.17 6.07 11.66
N LEU A 116 14.05 6.31 10.96
CA LEU A 116 12.72 6.46 11.57
C LEU A 116 12.01 5.12 11.83
N HIS A 117 12.62 3.98 11.47
CA HIS A 117 12.12 2.68 11.86
C HIS A 117 12.73 2.31 13.23
N TYR A 118 11.96 2.50 14.29
CA TYR A 118 12.33 2.07 15.63
C TYR A 118 11.42 0.91 16.07
N ASN A 119 12.02 -0.29 16.18
CA ASN A 119 11.32 -1.48 16.64
C ASN A 119 11.76 -1.84 18.05
N THR A 120 10.86 -1.82 19.02
CA THR A 120 11.16 -2.08 20.43
C THR A 120 11.63 -3.51 20.69
N ASP A 121 11.26 -4.46 19.82
CA ASP A 121 11.70 -5.85 19.92
C ASP A 121 13.12 -6.03 19.35
N TYR A 122 13.59 -5.09 18.50
CA TYR A 122 14.91 -5.08 17.87
C TYR A 122 15.53 -3.67 17.95
N PRO A 123 15.91 -3.18 19.15
CA PRO A 123 16.35 -1.79 19.35
C PRO A 123 17.72 -1.48 18.74
N GLY A 124 18.53 -2.50 18.45
CA GLY A 124 19.86 -2.35 17.87
C GLY A 124 19.86 -2.18 16.36
N LYS A 125 20.98 -1.69 15.81
CA LYS A 125 21.25 -1.68 14.38
C LYS A 125 21.90 -2.99 13.96
N SER A 126 21.51 -3.54 12.83
CA SER A 126 22.24 -4.63 12.18
C SER A 126 23.58 -4.12 11.65
N GLU A 127 24.64 -4.91 11.76
CA GLU A 127 25.94 -4.62 11.13
C GLU A 127 25.81 -4.64 9.60
N LEU A 128 24.99 -5.55 9.09
CA LEU A 128 24.73 -5.67 7.66
C LEU A 128 23.59 -4.76 7.23
N VAL A 129 23.90 -3.75 6.41
CA VAL A 129 22.90 -2.87 5.83
C VAL A 129 22.32 -3.51 4.58
N GLN A 130 21.04 -3.88 4.64
CA GLN A 130 20.35 -4.50 3.51
C GLN A 130 19.15 -3.67 3.05
N ASN A 131 18.95 -3.63 1.73
CA ASN A 131 17.69 -3.17 1.17
C ASN A 131 16.63 -4.26 1.32
N ILE A 132 15.41 -3.86 1.66
CA ILE A 132 14.27 -4.77 1.65
C ILE A 132 13.72 -4.79 0.23
N VAL A 133 13.66 -5.98 -0.35
CA VAL A 133 12.99 -6.25 -1.62
C VAL A 133 11.79 -7.15 -1.29
N LEU A 134 10.58 -6.70 -1.67
CA LEU A 134 9.30 -7.36 -1.40
C LEU A 134 8.77 -8.03 -2.65
#